data_830e7b2566c4502e4b6c41fa3f52fc9a
#
_entry.id   830e7b2566c4502e4b6c41fa3f52fc9a
#
_cell.length_a   1.000
_cell.length_b   1.000
_cell.length_c   1.000
_cell.angle_alpha   90.00
_cell.angle_beta   90.00
_cell.angle_gamma   90.00
#
_symmetry.space_group_name_H-M   'P 1'
#
loop_
_entity.id
_entity.type
_entity.pdbx_description
1 polymer ?
#
loop_
_entity_poly.entity_id
_entity_poly.type
_entity_poly.pdbx_seq_one_letter_code
_entity_poly.pdbx_strand_id
1 'polypeptide(L)'
;MIQEQGCDKEIIIQFLKGNKSLLEKEFGVIKIALFGSYARGEAGPDSDIDLLIEMPHKSFEKRLELRDFLEQRFGKKVDVGYFDSVRSFIMHHVEKDLIYA
;
A
#
# COMPACT_ATOMS: atom_id res chain seq x y z
N MET A 1 20.34 -21.21 7.86
CA MET A 1 18.91 -21.35 7.95
C MET A 1 18.20 -20.22 7.26
N ILE A 2 17.23 -20.56 6.52
CA ILE A 2 16.50 -19.56 5.81
C ILE A 2 15.51 -18.88 6.72
N GLN A 3 15.61 -17.62 6.73
CA GLN A 3 14.70 -16.83 7.45
C GLN A 3 13.51 -16.57 6.60
N GLU A 4 12.41 -17.04 7.00
CA GLU A 4 11.20 -16.71 6.31
C GLU A 4 10.96 -15.24 6.49
N GLN A 5 10.94 -14.54 5.41
CA GLN A 5 10.80 -13.12 5.47
C GLN A 5 9.38 -12.71 5.65
N GLY A 6 8.69 -13.06 6.57
CA GLY A 6 7.32 -12.61 6.67
C GLY A 6 7.18 -11.18 6.17
N CYS A 7 6.05 -10.84 5.62
CA CYS A 7 5.77 -9.49 5.19
C CYS A 7 5.20 -8.73 6.37
N ASP A 8 5.86 -7.66 6.79
CA ASP A 8 5.36 -6.83 7.88
C ASP A 8 5.41 -5.36 7.48
N LYS A 9 4.92 -4.48 8.35
CA LYS A 9 4.81 -3.08 7.98
C LYS A 9 6.14 -2.44 7.66
N GLU A 10 7.20 -2.85 8.34
CA GLU A 10 8.50 -2.25 8.07
C GLU A 10 9.03 -2.65 6.72
N ILE A 11 8.88 -3.91 6.35
CA ILE A 11 9.28 -4.38 5.03
C ILE A 11 8.50 -3.64 3.95
N ILE A 12 7.19 -3.51 4.15
CA ILE A 12 6.33 -2.82 3.19
C ILE A 12 6.75 -1.37 3.03
N ILE A 13 6.89 -0.66 4.15
CA ILE A 13 7.21 0.77 4.11
C ILE A 13 8.60 0.99 3.52
N GLN A 14 9.57 0.18 3.88
CA GLN A 14 10.92 0.30 3.33
C GLN A 14 10.92 0.10 1.82
N PHE A 15 10.17 -0.88 1.34
CA PHE A 15 10.10 -1.12 -0.09
C PHE A 15 9.45 0.07 -0.80
N LEU A 16 8.36 0.58 -0.26
CA LEU A 16 7.66 1.69 -0.88
C LEU A 16 8.53 2.95 -0.89
N LYS A 17 9.22 3.23 0.21
CA LYS A 17 10.11 4.38 0.27
C LYS A 17 11.25 4.26 -0.72
N GLY A 18 11.80 3.07 -0.85
CA GLY A 18 12.92 2.85 -1.75
C GLY A 18 12.53 2.90 -3.21
N ASN A 19 11.24 2.83 -3.52
CA ASN A 19 10.77 2.79 -4.89
C ASN A 19 9.85 3.95 -5.25
N LYS A 20 9.92 5.05 -4.52
CA LYS A 20 9.02 6.18 -4.77
C LYS A 20 9.16 6.73 -6.19
N SER A 21 10.38 6.84 -6.68
CA SER A 21 10.60 7.31 -8.04
C SER A 21 9.98 6.38 -9.07
N LEU A 22 10.14 5.08 -8.86
CA LEU A 22 9.56 4.11 -9.74
C LEU A 22 8.04 4.19 -9.72
N LEU A 23 7.47 4.31 -8.52
CA LEU A 23 6.02 4.38 -8.38
C LEU A 23 5.46 5.60 -9.10
N GLU A 24 6.17 6.72 -9.05
CA GLU A 24 5.74 7.91 -9.74
C GLU A 24 5.90 7.76 -11.25
N LYS A 25 7.06 7.31 -11.70
CA LYS A 25 7.35 7.23 -13.13
C LYS A 25 6.53 6.16 -13.82
N GLU A 26 6.44 4.99 -13.22
CA GLU A 26 5.80 3.87 -13.89
C GLU A 26 4.30 3.82 -13.66
N PHE A 27 3.83 4.29 -12.52
CA PHE A 27 2.42 4.15 -12.17
C PHE A 27 1.71 5.48 -11.93
N GLY A 28 2.44 6.57 -11.93
CA GLY A 28 1.84 7.89 -11.73
C GLY A 28 1.41 8.16 -10.30
N VAL A 29 1.99 7.46 -9.33
CA VAL A 29 1.62 7.60 -7.93
C VAL A 29 2.52 8.64 -7.28
N ILE A 30 1.94 9.68 -6.70
CA ILE A 30 2.71 10.73 -6.05
C ILE A 30 2.63 10.65 -4.52
N LYS A 31 1.75 9.81 -4.00
CA LYS A 31 1.59 9.68 -2.56
C LYS A 31 1.04 8.30 -2.28
N ILE A 32 1.59 7.64 -1.28
CA ILE A 32 1.16 6.29 -0.92
C ILE A 32 1.28 6.12 0.59
N ALA A 33 0.31 5.45 1.16
CA ALA A 33 0.31 5.16 2.59
C ALA A 33 -0.23 3.77 2.85
N LEU A 34 0.28 3.17 3.91
CA LEU A 34 -0.20 1.88 4.40
C LEU A 34 -1.23 2.13 5.50
N PHE A 35 -2.29 1.35 5.50
CA PHE A 35 -3.26 1.41 6.59
C PHE A 35 -3.77 0.01 6.88
N GLY A 36 -4.75 -0.10 7.76
CA GLY A 36 -5.35 -1.38 8.08
C GLY A 36 -4.52 -2.22 9.01
N SER A 37 -4.73 -3.54 8.96
CA SER A 37 -4.13 -4.44 9.93
C SER A 37 -2.61 -4.44 9.92
N TYR A 38 -2.02 -4.35 8.73
CA TYR A 38 -0.55 -4.31 8.65
C TYR A 38 0.00 -3.04 9.30
N ALA A 39 -0.66 -1.91 9.11
CA ALA A 39 -0.22 -0.66 9.72
C ALA A 39 -0.30 -0.73 11.24
N ARG A 40 -1.31 -1.41 11.74
CA ARG A 40 -1.50 -1.55 13.19
C ARG A 40 -0.63 -2.64 13.82
N GLY A 41 0.07 -3.42 13.00
CA GLY A 41 0.86 -4.53 13.52
C GLY A 41 0.00 -5.72 13.94
N GLU A 42 -1.20 -5.82 13.38
CA GLU A 42 -2.16 -6.86 13.75
C GLU A 42 -2.43 -7.85 12.62
N ALA A 43 -1.63 -7.78 11.56
CA ALA A 43 -1.88 -8.62 10.41
C ALA A 43 -1.61 -10.09 10.73
N GLY A 44 -2.47 -10.96 10.21
CA GLY A 44 -2.30 -12.39 10.29
C GLY A 44 -2.00 -12.98 8.93
N PRO A 45 -1.93 -14.31 8.85
CA PRO A 45 -1.56 -14.96 7.59
C PRO A 45 -2.50 -14.67 6.43
N ASP A 46 -3.75 -14.37 6.73
CA ASP A 46 -4.75 -14.13 5.69
C ASP A 46 -5.07 -12.66 5.50
N SER A 47 -4.33 -11.78 6.14
CA SER A 47 -4.58 -10.34 6.02
C SER A 47 -4.11 -9.81 4.68
N ASP A 48 -4.90 -8.91 4.09
CA ASP A 48 -4.49 -8.20 2.89
C ASP A 48 -3.68 -6.97 3.28
N ILE A 49 -2.83 -6.53 2.35
CA ILE A 49 -2.10 -5.28 2.53
C ILE A 49 -2.97 -4.16 1.99
N ASP A 50 -3.31 -3.20 2.83
CA ASP A 50 -4.21 -2.10 2.47
C ASP A 50 -3.42 -0.82 2.23
N LEU A 51 -3.52 -0.27 1.03
CA LEU A 51 -2.78 0.92 0.64
C LEU A 51 -3.73 1.97 0.08
N LEU A 52 -3.41 3.23 0.35
CA LEU A 52 -4.08 4.36 -0.28
C LEU A 52 -3.07 5.11 -1.11
N ILE A 53 -3.48 5.53 -2.30
CA ILE A 53 -2.59 6.24 -3.21
C ILE A 53 -3.24 7.53 -3.70
N GLU A 54 -2.40 8.45 -4.13
CA GLU A 54 -2.83 9.64 -4.84
C GLU A 54 -2.20 9.62 -6.23
N MET A 55 -3.04 9.76 -7.23
CA MET A 55 -2.67 9.78 -8.64
C MET A 55 -3.26 11.03 -9.25
N PRO A 56 -2.46 11.99 -9.70
CA PRO A 56 -3.02 13.21 -10.31
C PRO A 56 -3.87 12.89 -11.54
N HIS A 57 -3.44 11.88 -12.30
CA HIS A 57 -4.19 11.43 -13.47
C HIS A 57 -4.59 10.00 -13.23
N LYS A 58 -5.76 9.83 -12.65
CA LYS A 58 -6.24 8.49 -12.29
C LYS A 58 -6.36 7.60 -13.49
N SER A 59 -5.85 6.39 -13.35
CA SER A 59 -5.90 5.38 -14.38
C SER A 59 -6.20 4.05 -13.72
N PHE A 60 -7.33 3.47 -14.07
CA PHE A 60 -7.72 2.17 -13.55
C PHE A 60 -6.68 1.11 -13.93
N GLU A 61 -6.21 1.18 -15.17
CA GLU A 61 -5.17 0.27 -15.64
C GLU A 61 -3.91 0.35 -14.83
N LYS A 62 -3.43 1.57 -14.60
CA LYS A 62 -2.20 1.76 -13.84
C LYS A 62 -2.36 1.30 -12.40
N ARG A 63 -3.53 1.52 -11.84
CA ARG A 63 -3.79 1.07 -10.46
C ARG A 63 -3.75 -0.45 -10.37
N LEU A 64 -4.32 -1.14 -11.34
CA LEU A 64 -4.27 -2.59 -11.36
C LEU A 64 -2.85 -3.11 -11.59
N GLU A 65 -2.10 -2.45 -12.46
CA GLU A 65 -0.70 -2.82 -12.68
C GLU A 65 0.11 -2.64 -11.41
N LEU A 66 -0.14 -1.56 -10.69
CA LEU A 66 0.53 -1.32 -9.43
C LEU A 66 0.20 -2.41 -8.42
N ARG A 67 -1.08 -2.75 -8.32
CA ARG A 67 -1.50 -3.82 -7.41
C ARG A 67 -0.76 -5.11 -7.73
N ASP A 68 -0.75 -5.50 -9.01
CA ASP A 68 -0.10 -6.73 -9.41
C ASP A 68 1.40 -6.70 -9.12
N PHE A 69 2.04 -5.59 -9.38
CA PHE A 69 3.45 -5.41 -9.10
C PHE A 69 3.74 -5.62 -7.61
N LEU A 70 2.92 -5.01 -6.77
CA LEU A 70 3.12 -5.11 -5.33
C LEU A 70 2.77 -6.51 -4.80
N GLU A 71 1.73 -7.13 -5.36
CA GLU A 71 1.38 -8.49 -4.95
C GLU A 71 2.51 -9.47 -5.26
N GLN A 72 3.13 -9.31 -6.41
CA GLN A 72 4.26 -10.16 -6.75
C GLN A 72 5.43 -9.92 -5.80
N ARG A 73 5.63 -8.68 -5.45
CA ARG A 73 6.76 -8.33 -4.59
C ARG A 73 6.58 -8.84 -3.17
N PHE A 74 5.37 -8.71 -2.63
CA PHE A 74 5.13 -9.05 -1.23
C PHE A 74 4.61 -10.47 -1.03
N GLY A 75 4.13 -11.11 -2.09
CA GLY A 75 3.56 -12.44 -1.96
C GLY A 75 2.26 -12.46 -1.19
N LYS A 76 1.54 -11.34 -1.19
CA LYS A 76 0.28 -11.19 -0.46
C LYS A 76 -0.70 -10.42 -1.33
N LYS A 77 -1.97 -10.56 -1.03
CA LYS A 77 -2.98 -9.74 -1.69
C LYS A 77 -2.84 -8.30 -1.27
N VAL A 78 -2.96 -7.39 -2.23
CA VAL A 78 -2.84 -5.97 -2.00
C VAL A 78 -4.11 -5.29 -2.46
N ASP A 79 -4.68 -4.46 -1.60
CA ASP A 79 -5.86 -3.68 -1.91
C ASP A 79 -5.43 -2.22 -2.03
N VAL A 80 -5.62 -1.64 -3.21
CA VAL A 80 -5.17 -0.29 -3.49
C VAL A 80 -6.38 0.60 -3.73
N GLY A 81 -6.56 1.59 -2.86
CA GLY A 81 -7.62 2.57 -3.01
C GLY A 81 -7.04 3.96 -3.18
N TYR A 82 -7.91 4.92 -3.47
CA TYR A 82 -7.50 6.31 -3.59
C TYR A 82 -7.83 7.05 -2.31
N PHE A 83 -6.95 7.98 -1.93
CA PHE A 83 -7.23 8.82 -0.75
C PHE A 83 -8.57 9.53 -0.86
N ASP A 84 -8.88 10.04 -2.04
CA ASP A 84 -10.10 10.83 -2.21
C ASP A 84 -11.35 10.00 -2.41
N SER A 85 -11.23 8.67 -2.42
CA SER A 85 -12.38 7.79 -2.50
C SER A 85 -12.86 7.34 -1.13
N VAL A 86 -12.11 7.63 -0.09
CA VAL A 86 -12.47 7.23 1.27
C VAL A 86 -13.42 8.27 1.83
N ARG A 87 -14.57 7.84 2.32
CA ARG A 87 -15.54 8.77 2.90
C ARG A 87 -14.99 9.41 4.14
N SER A 88 -15.43 10.64 4.41
CA SER A 88 -14.87 11.43 5.51
C SER A 88 -14.86 10.70 6.84
N PHE A 89 -15.99 10.07 7.19
CA PHE A 89 -16.05 9.44 8.51
C PHE A 89 -15.17 8.20 8.58
N ILE A 90 -14.98 7.51 7.45
CA ILE A 90 -14.08 6.36 7.40
C ILE A 90 -12.64 6.86 7.47
N MET A 91 -12.35 7.94 6.75
CA MET A 91 -11.01 8.52 6.78
C MET A 91 -10.63 8.94 8.19
N HIS A 92 -11.59 9.43 8.96
CA HIS A 92 -11.32 9.82 10.33
C HIS A 92 -10.77 8.64 11.14
N HIS A 93 -11.26 7.43 10.89
CA HIS A 93 -10.73 6.24 11.55
C HIS A 93 -9.42 5.77 10.92
N VAL A 94 -9.33 5.85 9.59
CA VAL A 94 -8.17 5.37 8.85
C VAL A 94 -6.94 6.22 9.14
N GLU A 95 -7.13 7.53 9.31
CA GLU A 95 -6.02 8.45 9.54
C GLU A 95 -5.15 8.08 10.71
N LYS A 96 -5.74 7.48 11.72
CA LYS A 96 -4.98 7.08 12.90
C LYS A 96 -3.94 6.04 12.59
N ASP A 97 -4.20 5.23 11.57
CA ASP A 97 -3.33 4.11 11.22
C ASP A 97 -2.45 4.39 10.02
N LEU A 98 -2.64 5.52 9.34
CA LEU A 98 -1.90 5.79 8.11
C LEU A 98 -0.40 5.93 8.37
N ILE A 99 0.38 5.20 7.60
CA ILE A 99 1.83 5.33 7.60
C ILE A 99 2.24 5.69 6.19
N TYR A 100 2.70 6.92 6.02
CA TYR A 100 3.11 7.40 4.69
C TYR A 100 4.50 6.87 4.34
N ALA A 101 4.64 6.52 3.10
CA ALA A 101 5.95 6.08 2.60
C ALA A 101 6.66 7.19 1.86
#